data_d7cf81699225ae97e1bb28d411a2c4cf
#
_entry.id   d7cf81699225ae97e1bb28d411a2c4cf
#
_cell.length_a   1.000
_cell.length_b   1.000
_cell.length_c   1.000
_cell.angle_alpha   90.00
_cell.angle_beta   90.00
_cell.angle_gamma   90.00
#
_symmetry.space_group_name_H-M   'P 1'
#
loop_
_entity.id
_entity.type
_entity.pdbx_description
1 polymer ?
#
loop_
_entity_poly.entity_id
_entity_poly.type
_entity_poly.pdbx_seq_one_letter_code
_entity_poly.pdbx_strand_id
1 'polypeptide(L)'
;MNTKILSKDKDPMGAAILDYQKSGRAGRLRVLSSMFEEDEMPVKHLFRKVEEMPMLEQKALQLTKGRILDIGAGSGCHTLALQEKGLEVKAIDISPLSCEAMKLRGVKDAECINLFDPHLSSGNHSEEHQKTLSEENQKQFEGGFDTILLLMNGTGIAGKIENLPALFLRLKALLNPGGQILIDSSDLKYIYENEDGSFDINLNGAYYGEVDYQMIYKDVKGDRFDWLYVDFPLLKSIAETCGLHGELVAEGEHYDYLARIF
;
A
#
# COMPACT_ATOMS: atom_id res chain seq x y z
N MET A 1 11.76 -7.27 0.24
CA MET A 1 10.56 -6.89 -0.55
C MET A 1 9.92 -8.12 -1.16
N ASN A 2 8.62 -8.32 -0.98
CA ASN A 2 7.91 -9.45 -1.58
C ASN A 2 7.52 -9.11 -3.02
N THR A 3 8.06 -9.86 -3.99
CA THR A 3 7.82 -9.63 -5.43
C THR A 3 7.02 -10.77 -6.08
N LYS A 4 6.43 -11.68 -5.29
CA LYS A 4 5.69 -12.83 -5.82
C LYS A 4 4.21 -12.69 -5.50
N ILE A 5 3.37 -13.15 -6.43
CA ILE A 5 1.95 -13.36 -6.16
C ILE A 5 1.82 -14.49 -5.13
N LEU A 6 0.97 -14.29 -4.14
CA LEU A 6 0.73 -15.28 -3.09
C LEU A 6 -0.02 -16.49 -3.65
N SER A 7 0.30 -17.69 -3.17
CA SER A 7 -0.56 -18.85 -3.37
C SER A 7 -1.72 -18.80 -2.35
N LYS A 8 -2.90 -19.30 -2.74
CA LYS A 8 -4.11 -19.19 -1.89
C LYS A 8 -3.96 -19.86 -0.52
N ASP A 9 -3.14 -20.90 -0.42
CA ASP A 9 -2.82 -21.63 0.81
C ASP A 9 -1.79 -20.88 1.70
N LYS A 10 -1.21 -19.79 1.19
CA LYS A 10 -0.28 -18.89 1.88
C LYS A 10 -0.78 -17.45 2.00
N ASP A 11 -2.07 -17.24 1.82
CA ASP A 11 -2.73 -15.94 1.77
C ASP A 11 -3.78 -15.80 2.90
N PRO A 12 -3.35 -15.74 4.17
CA PRO A 12 -4.25 -15.67 5.32
C PRO A 12 -5.07 -14.38 5.34
N MET A 13 -4.47 -13.24 4.98
CA MET A 13 -5.16 -11.96 4.94
C MET A 13 -6.24 -11.94 3.85
N GLY A 14 -5.90 -12.38 2.64
CA GLY A 14 -6.87 -12.49 1.56
C GLY A 14 -7.99 -13.49 1.87
N ALA A 15 -7.67 -14.61 2.55
CA ALA A 15 -8.69 -15.57 2.99
C ALA A 15 -9.67 -14.93 3.99
N ALA A 16 -9.17 -14.14 4.94
CA ALA A 16 -10.00 -13.43 5.92
C ALA A 16 -10.86 -12.35 5.26
N ILE A 17 -10.30 -11.57 4.32
CA ILE A 17 -11.02 -10.56 3.53
C ILE A 17 -12.13 -11.22 2.71
N LEU A 18 -11.84 -12.32 2.01
CA LEU A 18 -12.82 -13.01 1.18
C LEU A 18 -13.96 -13.64 1.99
N ASP A 19 -13.65 -14.22 3.15
CA ASP A 19 -14.66 -14.75 4.07
C ASP A 19 -15.58 -13.64 4.57
N TYR A 20 -15.00 -12.49 4.96
CA TYR A 20 -15.80 -11.34 5.40
C TYR A 20 -16.68 -10.81 4.27
N GLN A 21 -16.16 -10.71 3.06
CA GLN A 21 -16.93 -10.29 1.88
C GLN A 21 -18.11 -11.22 1.60
N LYS A 22 -17.91 -12.54 1.73
CA LYS A 22 -18.96 -13.53 1.42
C LYS A 22 -20.03 -13.70 2.51
N SER A 23 -19.66 -13.48 3.78
CA SER A 23 -20.53 -13.84 4.91
C SER A 23 -20.83 -12.68 5.88
N GLY A 24 -20.20 -11.51 5.68
CA GLY A 24 -20.30 -10.37 6.61
C GLY A 24 -19.53 -10.56 7.93
N ARG A 25 -18.75 -11.61 8.06
CA ARG A 25 -17.94 -11.92 9.25
C ARG A 25 -16.70 -12.71 8.89
N ALA A 26 -15.62 -12.53 9.65
CA ALA A 26 -14.42 -13.32 9.58
C ALA A 26 -14.03 -13.88 10.96
N GLY A 27 -13.21 -14.92 10.99
CA GLY A 27 -12.55 -15.38 12.21
C GLY A 27 -11.38 -14.45 12.58
N ARG A 28 -10.62 -14.82 13.61
CA ARG A 28 -9.42 -14.10 14.02
C ARG A 28 -8.35 -14.14 12.94
N LEU A 29 -7.90 -12.99 12.49
CA LEU A 29 -6.68 -12.84 11.70
C LEU A 29 -5.54 -12.49 12.65
N ARG A 30 -4.74 -13.49 13.02
CA ARG A 30 -3.65 -13.36 13.97
C ARG A 30 -2.42 -12.79 13.27
N VAL A 31 -1.75 -11.86 13.94
CA VAL A 31 -0.51 -11.22 13.49
C VAL A 31 0.58 -11.53 14.51
N LEU A 32 1.62 -12.23 14.08
CA LEU A 32 2.77 -12.60 14.89
C LEU A 32 3.99 -11.81 14.42
N SER A 33 4.83 -11.41 15.34
CA SER A 33 6.10 -10.73 15.11
C SER A 33 7.19 -11.34 16.01
N SER A 34 8.45 -11.18 15.67
CA SER A 34 9.55 -11.47 16.59
C SER A 34 9.78 -10.33 17.60
N MET A 35 9.25 -9.13 17.32
CA MET A 35 9.46 -7.91 18.12
C MET A 35 8.28 -7.56 19.03
N PHE A 36 7.07 -8.00 18.69
CA PHE A 36 5.83 -7.64 19.38
C PHE A 36 5.09 -8.87 19.86
N GLU A 37 4.25 -8.69 20.88
CA GLU A 37 3.28 -9.70 21.27
C GLU A 37 2.30 -10.02 20.12
N GLU A 38 1.70 -11.20 20.16
CA GLU A 38 0.70 -11.60 19.18
C GLU A 38 -0.50 -10.64 19.23
N ASP A 39 -0.89 -10.13 18.09
CA ASP A 39 -2.02 -9.22 17.90
C ASP A 39 -3.07 -9.80 16.94
N GLU A 40 -4.19 -9.14 16.83
CA GLU A 40 -5.29 -9.49 15.94
C GLU A 40 -5.64 -8.30 15.05
N MET A 41 -5.61 -8.51 13.74
CA MET A 41 -6.12 -7.51 12.81
C MET A 41 -7.65 -7.66 12.65
N PRO A 42 -8.46 -6.67 13.07
CA PRO A 42 -9.90 -6.70 12.88
C PRO A 42 -10.26 -6.59 11.40
N VAL A 43 -10.64 -7.70 10.76
CA VAL A 43 -10.92 -7.75 9.31
C VAL A 43 -11.99 -6.72 8.89
N LYS A 44 -12.99 -6.45 9.75
CA LYS A 44 -14.00 -5.41 9.52
C LYS A 44 -13.36 -4.04 9.23
N HIS A 45 -12.22 -3.73 9.85
CA HIS A 45 -11.51 -2.47 9.64
C HIS A 45 -11.09 -2.26 8.19
N LEU A 46 -10.82 -3.33 7.45
CA LEU A 46 -10.47 -3.27 6.03
C LEU A 46 -11.68 -2.93 5.14
N PHE A 47 -12.90 -2.97 5.68
CA PHE A 47 -14.15 -2.71 4.95
C PHE A 47 -14.82 -1.38 5.32
N ARG A 48 -14.10 -0.55 6.09
CA ARG A 48 -14.58 0.76 6.57
C ARG A 48 -14.95 1.71 5.43
N LYS A 49 -15.89 2.58 5.71
CA LYS A 49 -16.26 3.70 4.84
C LYS A 49 -15.34 4.91 5.12
N VAL A 50 -15.40 5.92 4.26
CA VAL A 50 -14.55 7.12 4.37
C VAL A 50 -14.68 7.79 5.72
N GLU A 51 -15.90 7.86 6.27
CA GLU A 51 -16.17 8.50 7.56
C GLU A 51 -15.57 7.74 8.75
N GLU A 52 -15.28 6.45 8.57
CA GLU A 52 -14.69 5.56 9.57
C GLU A 52 -13.15 5.46 9.42
N MET A 53 -12.59 6.03 8.35
CA MET A 53 -11.15 6.01 8.10
C MET A 53 -10.41 6.99 9.03
N PRO A 54 -9.17 6.67 9.46
CA PRO A 54 -8.30 7.63 10.12
C PRO A 54 -8.12 8.93 9.31
N MET A 55 -7.84 10.02 10.00
CA MET A 55 -7.70 11.36 9.41
C MET A 55 -6.66 11.39 8.28
N LEU A 56 -5.54 10.68 8.41
CA LEU A 56 -4.49 10.62 7.39
C LEU A 56 -4.99 9.99 6.08
N GLU A 57 -5.76 8.89 6.18
CA GLU A 57 -6.36 8.26 5.00
C GLU A 57 -7.39 9.17 4.33
N GLN A 58 -8.28 9.79 5.12
CA GLN A 58 -9.24 10.77 4.58
C GLN A 58 -8.54 11.91 3.86
N LYS A 59 -7.44 12.42 4.42
CA LYS A 59 -6.62 13.47 3.83
C LYS A 59 -5.97 13.02 2.52
N ALA A 60 -5.43 11.79 2.48
CA ALA A 60 -4.89 11.21 1.26
C ALA A 60 -5.96 11.15 0.16
N LEU A 61 -7.17 10.64 0.48
CA LEU A 61 -8.28 10.56 -0.47
C LEU A 61 -8.81 11.93 -0.93
N GLN A 62 -8.61 12.99 -0.15
CA GLN A 62 -8.92 14.37 -0.57
C GLN A 62 -7.90 14.95 -1.54
N LEU A 63 -6.64 14.53 -1.44
CA LEU A 63 -5.54 15.00 -2.29
C LEU A 63 -5.41 14.23 -3.60
N THR A 64 -6.10 13.10 -3.75
CA THR A 64 -6.09 12.31 -4.99
C THR A 64 -6.69 13.08 -6.15
N LYS A 65 -6.07 12.94 -7.31
CA LYS A 65 -6.49 13.56 -8.58
C LYS A 65 -6.11 12.68 -9.76
N GLY A 66 -6.81 12.85 -10.87
CA GLY A 66 -6.52 12.20 -12.15
C GLY A 66 -6.68 10.69 -12.10
N ARG A 67 -5.83 9.99 -12.84
CA ARG A 67 -5.75 8.53 -12.87
C ARG A 67 -4.96 8.00 -11.70
N ILE A 68 -5.52 7.05 -10.98
CA ILE A 68 -5.01 6.61 -9.68
C ILE A 68 -4.56 5.15 -9.73
N LEU A 69 -3.42 4.85 -9.11
CA LEU A 69 -2.97 3.50 -8.79
C LEU A 69 -3.06 3.30 -7.27
N ASP A 70 -3.88 2.34 -6.84
CA ASP A 70 -3.99 1.93 -5.43
C ASP A 70 -3.21 0.62 -5.23
N ILE A 71 -2.09 0.69 -4.50
CA ILE A 71 -1.13 -0.41 -4.35
C ILE A 71 -1.33 -1.10 -3.00
N GLY A 72 -1.46 -2.45 -3.03
CA GLY A 72 -1.80 -3.22 -1.84
C GLY A 72 -3.23 -2.97 -1.40
N ALA A 73 -4.14 -2.85 -2.35
CA ALA A 73 -5.51 -2.36 -2.15
C ALA A 73 -6.35 -3.22 -1.18
N GLY A 74 -5.93 -4.45 -0.85
CA GLY A 74 -6.55 -5.33 0.12
C GLY A 74 -8.01 -5.63 -0.19
N SER A 75 -8.92 -5.08 0.60
CA SER A 75 -10.35 -5.20 0.34
C SER A 75 -10.90 -4.17 -0.66
N GLY A 76 -10.09 -3.17 -1.06
CA GLY A 76 -10.47 -2.09 -1.98
C GLY A 76 -11.28 -0.96 -1.32
N CYS A 77 -11.14 -0.71 -0.01
CA CYS A 77 -11.91 0.34 0.65
C CYS A 77 -11.59 1.75 0.11
N HIS A 78 -10.31 2.07 -0.11
CA HIS A 78 -9.89 3.34 -0.70
C HIS A 78 -10.30 3.42 -2.18
N THR A 79 -10.06 2.35 -2.94
CA THR A 79 -10.46 2.26 -4.36
C THR A 79 -11.96 2.54 -4.53
N LEU A 80 -12.82 1.90 -3.76
CA LEU A 80 -14.27 2.10 -3.84
C LEU A 80 -14.66 3.53 -3.50
N ALA A 81 -14.09 4.10 -2.44
CA ALA A 81 -14.34 5.48 -2.04
C ALA A 81 -13.99 6.50 -3.15
N LEU A 82 -12.91 6.27 -3.89
CA LEU A 82 -12.50 7.10 -5.01
C LEU A 82 -13.34 6.85 -6.27
N GLN A 83 -13.69 5.59 -6.51
CA GLN A 83 -14.58 5.19 -7.60
C GLN A 83 -15.98 5.79 -7.45
N GLU A 84 -16.52 5.89 -6.23
CA GLU A 84 -17.77 6.58 -5.91
C GLU A 84 -17.72 8.08 -6.21
N LYS A 85 -16.54 8.71 -6.11
CA LYS A 85 -16.29 10.10 -6.53
C LYS A 85 -16.14 10.27 -8.05
N GLY A 86 -16.25 9.18 -8.82
CA GLY A 86 -16.12 9.19 -10.27
C GLY A 86 -14.69 9.19 -10.79
N LEU A 87 -13.68 8.87 -9.94
CA LEU A 87 -12.29 8.82 -10.34
C LEU A 87 -11.94 7.45 -10.96
N GLU A 88 -10.98 7.46 -11.90
CA GLU A 88 -10.42 6.25 -12.49
C GLU A 88 -9.34 5.67 -11.57
N VAL A 89 -9.59 4.49 -11.02
CA VAL A 89 -8.69 3.82 -10.08
C VAL A 89 -8.37 2.43 -10.55
N LYS A 90 -7.09 2.14 -10.72
CA LYS A 90 -6.56 0.78 -10.86
C LYS A 90 -6.09 0.31 -9.48
N ALA A 91 -6.69 -0.77 -8.99
CA ALA A 91 -6.31 -1.41 -7.74
C ALA A 91 -5.44 -2.63 -8.02
N ILE A 92 -4.28 -2.73 -7.36
CA ILE A 92 -3.41 -3.89 -7.47
C ILE A 92 -3.14 -4.51 -6.10
N ASP A 93 -3.04 -5.83 -6.07
CA ASP A 93 -2.65 -6.58 -4.89
C ASP A 93 -1.93 -7.88 -5.30
N ILE A 94 -1.04 -8.38 -4.44
CA ILE A 94 -0.37 -9.68 -4.63
C ILE A 94 -1.21 -10.86 -4.13
N SER A 95 -2.30 -10.59 -3.41
CA SER A 95 -3.24 -11.57 -2.88
C SER A 95 -4.33 -11.88 -3.91
N PRO A 96 -4.38 -13.10 -4.46
CA PRO A 96 -5.46 -13.47 -5.38
C PRO A 96 -6.83 -13.50 -4.69
N LEU A 97 -6.89 -13.76 -3.38
CA LEU A 97 -8.13 -13.78 -2.62
C LEU A 97 -8.65 -12.36 -2.32
N SER A 98 -7.76 -11.39 -2.05
CA SER A 98 -8.11 -9.97 -1.97
C SER A 98 -8.64 -9.47 -3.32
N CYS A 99 -8.00 -9.82 -4.42
CA CYS A 99 -8.47 -9.43 -5.76
C CYS A 99 -9.86 -10.04 -6.08
N GLU A 100 -10.13 -11.29 -5.67
CA GLU A 100 -11.45 -11.88 -5.77
C GLU A 100 -12.48 -11.09 -4.94
N ALA A 101 -12.14 -10.74 -3.71
CA ALA A 101 -13.01 -9.94 -2.84
C ALA A 101 -13.29 -8.54 -3.40
N MET A 102 -12.28 -7.84 -3.93
CA MET A 102 -12.44 -6.54 -4.58
C MET A 102 -13.42 -6.60 -5.74
N LYS A 103 -13.31 -7.62 -6.61
CA LYS A 103 -14.24 -7.82 -7.73
C LYS A 103 -15.66 -8.08 -7.26
N LEU A 104 -15.85 -8.89 -6.21
CA LEU A 104 -17.16 -9.12 -5.59
C LEU A 104 -17.76 -7.85 -4.95
N ARG A 105 -16.93 -6.93 -4.49
CA ARG A 105 -17.34 -5.61 -3.95
C ARG A 105 -17.69 -4.60 -5.04
N GLY A 106 -17.37 -4.85 -6.31
CA GLY A 106 -17.64 -3.95 -7.42
C GLY A 106 -16.48 -2.99 -7.75
N VAL A 107 -15.25 -3.30 -7.34
CA VAL A 107 -14.06 -2.61 -7.87
C VAL A 107 -13.97 -2.89 -9.36
N LYS A 108 -13.93 -1.83 -10.18
CA LYS A 108 -14.03 -1.93 -11.64
C LYS A 108 -12.74 -2.45 -12.29
N ASP A 109 -11.58 -1.98 -11.80
CA ASP A 109 -10.26 -2.37 -12.30
C ASP A 109 -9.42 -2.89 -11.12
N ALA A 110 -9.56 -4.19 -10.82
CA ALA A 110 -8.81 -4.91 -9.79
C ALA A 110 -7.97 -6.01 -10.44
N GLU A 111 -6.66 -5.91 -10.26
CA GLU A 111 -5.69 -6.84 -10.85
C GLU A 111 -4.81 -7.49 -9.79
N CYS A 112 -4.64 -8.82 -9.89
CA CYS A 112 -3.70 -9.56 -9.05
C CYS A 112 -2.33 -9.54 -9.72
N ILE A 113 -1.53 -8.52 -9.43
CA ILE A 113 -0.23 -8.27 -10.04
C ILE A 113 0.72 -7.67 -8.99
N ASN A 114 2.01 -7.92 -9.15
CA ASN A 114 3.03 -7.29 -8.31
C ASN A 114 3.41 -5.91 -8.86
N LEU A 115 3.71 -4.97 -7.97
CA LEU A 115 4.18 -3.62 -8.34
C LEU A 115 5.38 -3.63 -9.30
N PHE A 116 6.27 -4.61 -9.15
CA PHE A 116 7.50 -4.72 -9.96
C PHE A 116 7.31 -5.55 -11.24
N ASP A 117 6.10 -6.02 -11.52
CA ASP A 117 5.81 -6.70 -12.78
C ASP A 117 5.99 -5.73 -13.95
N PRO A 118 6.75 -6.11 -15.00
CA PRO A 118 6.98 -5.25 -16.16
C PRO A 118 5.70 -4.97 -16.96
N HIS A 119 4.67 -5.82 -16.86
CA HIS A 119 3.37 -5.58 -17.50
C HIS A 119 2.54 -4.50 -16.77
N LEU A 120 2.86 -4.18 -15.52
CA LEU A 120 2.34 -3.00 -14.86
C LEU A 120 3.07 -1.76 -15.43
N SER A 121 2.67 -1.35 -16.61
CA SER A 121 3.19 -0.17 -17.29
C SER A 121 2.13 0.95 -17.29
N SER A 122 2.60 2.13 -17.58
CA SER A 122 1.77 3.29 -17.82
C SER A 122 0.98 3.15 -19.13
N GLY A 123 0.01 2.24 -19.22
CA GLY A 123 -0.88 2.21 -20.38
C GLY A 123 -0.98 0.90 -21.17
N ASN A 124 -1.11 -0.26 -20.53
CA ASN A 124 -1.53 -1.46 -21.27
C ASN A 124 -3.06 -1.53 -21.36
N HIS A 125 -3.60 -1.02 -22.48
CA HIS A 125 -4.86 -1.53 -23.00
C HIS A 125 -4.58 -2.85 -23.72
N SER A 126 -5.48 -3.84 -23.55
CA SER A 126 -5.48 -5.10 -24.30
C SER A 126 -5.31 -4.82 -25.80
N GLU A 127 -4.53 -5.64 -26.50
CA GLU A 127 -4.26 -5.52 -27.94
C GLU A 127 -5.52 -5.35 -28.83
N GLU A 128 -6.69 -5.73 -28.35
CA GLU A 128 -7.97 -5.55 -29.01
C GLU A 128 -8.43 -4.09 -29.09
N HIS A 129 -8.05 -3.21 -28.15
CA HIS A 129 -8.41 -1.78 -28.17
C HIS A 129 -7.45 -0.93 -29.00
N GLN A 130 -6.20 -1.36 -29.20
CA GLN A 130 -5.22 -0.61 -30.01
C GLN A 130 -5.58 -0.52 -31.51
N LYS A 131 -6.39 -1.46 -32.02
CA LYS A 131 -6.76 -1.48 -33.45
C LYS A 131 -7.83 -0.48 -33.88
N THR A 132 -8.48 0.21 -32.93
CA THR A 132 -9.64 1.09 -33.21
C THR A 132 -9.42 2.57 -32.90
N LEU A 133 -8.26 2.96 -32.34
CA LEU A 133 -8.00 4.36 -31.98
C LEU A 133 -7.13 5.06 -33.02
N SER A 134 -7.49 6.31 -33.40
CA SER A 134 -6.67 7.15 -34.24
C SER A 134 -5.36 7.56 -33.56
N GLU A 135 -4.30 7.87 -34.32
CA GLU A 135 -2.96 8.21 -33.77
C GLU A 135 -2.98 9.39 -32.78
N GLU A 136 -3.93 10.29 -32.85
CA GLU A 136 -4.13 11.39 -31.89
C GLU A 136 -4.66 10.88 -30.54
N ASN A 137 -5.49 9.86 -30.54
CA ASN A 137 -6.01 9.23 -29.33
C ASN A 137 -4.98 8.28 -28.67
N GLN A 138 -4.08 7.67 -29.44
CA GLN A 138 -3.00 6.82 -28.89
C GLN A 138 -2.05 7.64 -27.99
N LYS A 139 -1.72 8.89 -28.35
CA LYS A 139 -0.89 9.78 -27.51
C LYS A 139 -1.55 10.17 -26.17
N GLN A 140 -2.87 10.10 -26.08
CA GLN A 140 -3.63 10.47 -24.87
C GLN A 140 -3.76 9.31 -23.87
N PHE A 141 -3.44 8.06 -24.29
CA PHE A 141 -3.55 6.84 -23.48
C PHE A 141 -2.20 6.21 -23.07
N GLU A 142 -1.07 6.78 -23.50
CA GLU A 142 0.29 6.40 -23.04
C GLU A 142 0.66 7.06 -21.70
N GLY A 143 -0.30 7.34 -20.84
CA GLY A 143 -0.09 8.05 -19.60
C GLY A 143 0.11 7.12 -18.39
N GLY A 144 1.03 7.47 -17.51
CA GLY A 144 1.17 6.90 -16.17
C GLY A 144 0.00 7.25 -15.23
N PHE A 145 0.27 7.26 -13.95
CA PHE A 145 -0.71 7.62 -12.93
C PHE A 145 -0.45 9.06 -12.42
N ASP A 146 -1.51 9.81 -12.19
CA ASP A 146 -1.42 11.16 -11.61
C ASP A 146 -1.32 11.11 -10.10
N THR A 147 -1.85 10.05 -9.49
CA THR A 147 -1.71 9.76 -8.06
C THR A 147 -1.46 8.28 -7.86
N ILE A 148 -0.46 7.95 -7.05
CA ILE A 148 -0.21 6.59 -6.55
C ILE A 148 -0.46 6.59 -5.05
N LEU A 149 -1.26 5.65 -4.57
CA LEU A 149 -1.57 5.45 -3.16
C LEU A 149 -0.81 4.24 -2.61
N LEU A 150 -0.15 4.44 -1.49
CA LEU A 150 0.39 3.41 -0.62
C LEU A 150 -0.05 3.75 0.80
N LEU A 151 -1.22 3.27 1.20
CA LEU A 151 -1.86 3.60 2.47
C LEU A 151 -1.92 2.40 3.41
N MET A 152 -2.12 2.67 4.70
CA MET A 152 -2.03 1.72 5.82
C MET A 152 -0.61 1.19 6.02
N ASN A 153 0.32 2.13 6.24
CA ASN A 153 1.74 1.85 6.35
C ASN A 153 2.35 1.36 5.04
N GLY A 154 2.10 2.13 3.99
CA GLY A 154 2.47 1.78 2.62
C GLY A 154 3.98 1.60 2.40
N THR A 155 4.83 2.21 3.24
CA THR A 155 6.28 1.98 3.23
C THR A 155 6.66 0.53 3.53
N GLY A 156 5.78 -0.20 4.22
CA GLY A 156 5.96 -1.61 4.56
C GLY A 156 6.19 -2.52 3.36
N ILE A 157 5.70 -2.14 2.18
CA ILE A 157 5.92 -2.89 0.92
C ILE A 157 7.42 -3.01 0.60
N ALA A 158 8.26 -2.04 0.98
CA ALA A 158 9.70 -2.12 0.84
C ALA A 158 10.32 -3.25 1.68
N GLY A 159 9.71 -3.60 2.81
CA GLY A 159 10.17 -4.60 3.76
C GLY A 159 11.37 -4.14 4.57
N LYS A 160 12.41 -3.62 3.92
CA LYS A 160 13.65 -3.11 4.53
C LYS A 160 14.04 -1.78 3.94
N ILE A 161 14.78 -0.99 4.73
CA ILE A 161 15.24 0.35 4.34
C ILE A 161 16.08 0.32 3.05
N GLU A 162 16.90 -0.68 2.87
CA GLU A 162 17.75 -0.87 1.68
C GLU A 162 16.96 -0.99 0.36
N ASN A 163 15.69 -1.40 0.43
CA ASN A 163 14.82 -1.56 -0.74
C ASN A 163 14.01 -0.30 -1.08
N LEU A 164 13.99 0.68 -0.19
CA LEU A 164 13.17 1.88 -0.37
C LEU A 164 13.56 2.70 -1.62
N PRO A 165 14.87 2.82 -1.98
CA PRO A 165 15.24 3.45 -3.25
C PRO A 165 14.67 2.73 -4.47
N ALA A 166 14.68 1.39 -4.49
CA ALA A 166 14.12 0.62 -5.60
C ALA A 166 12.59 0.80 -5.69
N LEU A 167 11.90 0.88 -4.55
CA LEU A 167 10.48 1.21 -4.49
C LEU A 167 10.22 2.59 -5.11
N PHE A 168 10.92 3.64 -4.67
CA PHE A 168 10.72 4.98 -5.20
C PHE A 168 11.04 5.11 -6.68
N LEU A 169 12.10 4.48 -7.18
CA LEU A 169 12.43 4.48 -8.61
C LEU A 169 11.33 3.80 -9.43
N ARG A 170 10.75 2.71 -8.91
CA ARG A 170 9.62 2.04 -9.57
C ARG A 170 8.37 2.92 -9.58
N LEU A 171 8.01 3.54 -8.46
CA LEU A 171 6.86 4.44 -8.36
C LEU A 171 7.03 5.65 -9.29
N LYS A 172 8.23 6.26 -9.32
CA LYS A 172 8.56 7.35 -10.22
C LYS A 172 8.35 6.99 -11.69
N ALA A 173 8.75 5.78 -12.09
CA ALA A 173 8.57 5.29 -13.46
C ALA A 173 7.10 5.07 -13.85
N LEU A 174 6.19 4.97 -12.86
CA LEU A 174 4.75 4.83 -13.09
C LEU A 174 4.00 6.16 -13.05
N LEU A 175 4.64 7.25 -12.58
CA LEU A 175 4.01 8.56 -12.49
C LEU A 175 3.98 9.28 -13.84
N ASN A 176 2.90 9.99 -14.08
CA ASN A 176 2.84 11.06 -15.07
C ASN A 176 3.73 12.24 -14.65
N PRO A 177 4.21 13.07 -15.59
CA PRO A 177 4.82 14.35 -15.25
C PRO A 177 3.89 15.20 -14.36
N GLY A 178 4.39 15.64 -13.19
CA GLY A 178 3.58 16.36 -12.20
C GLY A 178 2.62 15.50 -11.37
N GLY A 179 2.76 14.18 -11.47
CA GLY A 179 2.06 13.22 -10.60
C GLY A 179 2.61 13.22 -9.18
N GLN A 180 1.94 12.49 -8.29
CA GLN A 180 2.27 12.40 -6.88
C GLN A 180 2.09 10.99 -6.32
N ILE A 181 2.86 10.68 -5.29
CA ILE A 181 2.70 9.49 -4.44
C ILE A 181 2.20 9.98 -3.10
N LEU A 182 1.11 9.42 -2.60
CA LEU A 182 0.61 9.62 -1.24
C LEU A 182 0.90 8.34 -0.47
N ILE A 183 1.79 8.46 0.50
CA ILE A 183 2.32 7.33 1.27
C ILE A 183 2.30 7.66 2.74
N ASP A 184 1.85 6.72 3.57
CA ASP A 184 1.90 6.85 5.01
C ASP A 184 2.91 5.89 5.63
N SER A 185 3.37 6.24 6.81
CA SER A 185 4.19 5.41 7.67
C SER A 185 4.11 5.89 9.11
N SER A 186 4.83 5.22 10.00
CA SER A 186 4.96 5.59 11.41
C SER A 186 6.43 5.58 11.82
N ASP A 187 6.79 6.48 12.75
CA ASP A 187 8.09 6.45 13.40
C ASP A 187 8.02 5.58 14.65
N LEU A 188 8.63 4.39 14.60
CA LEU A 188 8.60 3.44 15.72
C LEU A 188 9.61 3.77 16.85
N LYS A 189 10.26 4.93 16.84
CA LYS A 189 11.24 5.30 17.89
C LYS A 189 10.65 5.23 19.29
N TYR A 190 9.34 5.49 19.46
CA TYR A 190 8.67 5.47 20.77
C TYR A 190 8.77 4.10 21.48
N ILE A 191 8.97 3.00 20.74
CA ILE A 191 9.12 1.66 21.31
C ILE A 191 10.44 1.54 22.12
N TYR A 192 11.41 2.39 21.78
CA TYR A 192 12.76 2.41 22.36
C TYR A 192 12.94 3.57 23.34
N GLU A 193 11.86 4.28 23.71
CA GLU A 193 11.89 5.41 24.62
C GLU A 193 11.88 4.91 26.08
N ASN A 194 12.85 5.39 26.86
CA ASN A 194 12.96 5.13 28.28
C ASN A 194 12.10 6.11 29.10
N GLU A 195 11.87 5.81 30.37
CA GLU A 195 11.10 6.69 31.28
C GLU A 195 11.69 8.10 31.43
N ASP A 196 12.99 8.28 31.18
CA ASP A 196 13.68 9.57 31.24
C ASP A 196 13.67 10.34 29.89
N GLY A 197 13.01 9.81 28.86
CA GLY A 197 12.93 10.38 27.52
C GLY A 197 14.15 10.13 26.63
N SER A 198 15.12 9.31 27.08
CA SER A 198 16.21 8.81 26.23
C SER A 198 15.75 7.63 25.36
N PHE A 199 16.53 7.29 24.32
CA PHE A 199 16.19 6.19 23.41
C PHE A 199 17.30 5.17 23.35
N ASP A 200 16.96 3.88 23.53
CA ASP A 200 17.86 2.74 23.41
C ASP A 200 17.82 2.13 22.00
N ILE A 201 18.33 2.87 21.01
CA ILE A 201 18.36 2.42 19.60
C ILE A 201 19.76 1.91 19.26
N ASN A 202 19.85 0.66 18.78
CA ASN A 202 21.11 0.10 18.30
C ASN A 202 21.47 0.63 16.91
N LEU A 203 22.32 1.65 16.87
CA LEU A 203 22.75 2.28 15.61
C LEU A 203 23.66 1.39 14.74
N ASN A 204 24.18 0.28 15.24
CA ASN A 204 25.00 -0.68 14.49
C ASN A 204 24.17 -1.89 13.97
N GLY A 205 22.89 -1.93 14.26
CA GLY A 205 21.98 -2.98 13.82
C GLY A 205 21.19 -2.64 12.55
N ALA A 206 20.14 -3.40 12.30
CA ALA A 206 19.15 -3.03 11.29
C ALA A 206 18.46 -1.72 11.67
N TYR A 207 17.85 -1.05 10.71
CA TYR A 207 17.05 0.14 10.99
C TYR A 207 15.89 -0.22 11.95
N TYR A 208 15.68 0.58 12.99
CA TYR A 208 14.76 0.28 14.09
C TYR A 208 13.29 0.10 13.67
N GLY A 209 12.94 0.56 12.48
CA GLY A 209 11.60 0.39 11.90
C GLY A 209 11.46 -0.83 10.99
N GLU A 210 12.48 -1.69 10.87
CA GLU A 210 12.37 -2.98 10.16
C GLU A 210 11.77 -4.04 11.08
N VAL A 211 10.57 -4.48 10.77
CA VAL A 211 9.80 -5.45 11.57
C VAL A 211 9.49 -6.67 10.71
N ASP A 212 9.43 -7.85 11.32
CA ASP A 212 8.94 -9.05 10.66
C ASP A 212 7.52 -9.38 11.12
N TYR A 213 6.71 -9.88 10.19
CA TYR A 213 5.37 -10.37 10.48
C TYR A 213 5.11 -11.75 9.92
N GLN A 214 4.20 -12.48 10.55
CA GLN A 214 3.57 -13.67 10.03
C GLN A 214 2.08 -13.62 10.34
N MET A 215 1.23 -13.82 9.35
CA MET A 215 -0.22 -13.86 9.56
C MET A 215 -0.76 -15.29 9.52
N ILE A 216 -1.79 -15.54 10.34
CA ILE A 216 -2.48 -16.83 10.41
C ILE A 216 -3.99 -16.57 10.44
N TYR A 217 -4.71 -17.23 9.55
CA TYR A 217 -6.17 -17.20 9.51
C TYR A 217 -6.73 -18.61 9.38
N LYS A 218 -7.44 -19.10 10.39
CA LYS A 218 -7.89 -20.50 10.44
C LYS A 218 -6.69 -21.44 10.20
N ASP A 219 -6.78 -22.32 9.20
CA ASP A 219 -5.74 -23.26 8.82
C ASP A 219 -4.72 -22.69 7.81
N VAL A 220 -4.96 -21.47 7.33
CA VAL A 220 -4.05 -20.79 6.39
C VAL A 220 -2.98 -20.06 7.17
N LYS A 221 -1.73 -20.52 7.00
CA LYS A 221 -0.54 -19.89 7.60
C LYS A 221 0.33 -19.32 6.50
N GLY A 222 0.46 -17.97 6.50
CA GLY A 222 1.35 -17.23 5.61
C GLY A 222 2.82 -17.47 5.91
N ASP A 223 3.68 -17.15 4.96
CA ASP A 223 5.11 -17.10 5.19
C ASP A 223 5.47 -15.84 6.01
N ARG A 224 6.64 -15.84 6.67
CA ARG A 224 7.16 -14.62 7.31
C ARG A 224 7.56 -13.62 6.24
N PHE A 225 7.33 -12.33 6.52
CA PHE A 225 7.70 -11.22 5.63
C PHE A 225 8.20 -10.04 6.44
N ASP A 226 9.14 -9.30 5.86
CA ASP A 226 9.62 -8.04 6.42
C ASP A 226 8.64 -6.91 6.09
N TRP A 227 8.48 -5.97 7.03
CA TRP A 227 7.62 -4.79 6.92
C TRP A 227 8.37 -3.56 7.44
N LEU A 228 8.42 -2.50 6.65
CA LEU A 228 9.16 -1.30 6.98
C LEU A 228 8.25 -0.20 7.51
N TYR A 229 8.56 0.27 8.68
CA TYR A 229 8.14 1.56 9.21
C TYR A 229 9.32 2.52 9.09
N VAL A 230 9.10 3.76 8.67
CA VAL A 230 10.20 4.72 8.49
C VAL A 230 9.78 6.12 8.93
N ASP A 231 10.68 6.82 9.63
CA ASP A 231 10.46 8.23 9.99
C ASP A 231 10.46 9.12 8.73
N PHE A 232 9.73 10.25 8.81
CA PHE A 232 9.59 11.15 7.65
C PHE A 232 10.91 11.77 7.17
N PRO A 233 11.83 12.23 8.05
CA PRO A 233 13.12 12.75 7.61
C PRO A 233 13.93 11.77 6.76
N LEU A 234 13.98 10.50 7.16
CA LEU A 234 14.69 9.46 6.40
C LEU A 234 13.95 9.10 5.11
N LEU A 235 12.61 8.96 5.14
CA LEU A 235 11.79 8.76 3.95
C LEU A 235 12.06 9.84 2.90
N LYS A 236 12.00 11.11 3.32
CA LYS A 236 12.26 12.28 2.47
C LYS A 236 13.66 12.24 1.89
N SER A 237 14.67 12.03 2.72
CA SER A 237 16.07 11.97 2.29
C SER A 237 16.28 10.90 1.20
N ILE A 238 15.71 9.71 1.37
CA ILE A 238 15.81 8.62 0.38
C ILE A 238 15.06 8.98 -0.91
N ALA A 239 13.86 9.56 -0.82
CA ALA A 239 13.11 10.02 -1.99
C ALA A 239 13.92 11.05 -2.81
N GLU A 240 14.58 11.99 -2.13
CA GLU A 240 15.42 13.02 -2.75
C GLU A 240 16.63 12.40 -3.48
N THR A 241 17.26 11.34 -2.96
CA THR A 241 18.31 10.61 -3.68
C THR A 241 17.81 9.94 -4.96
N CYS A 242 16.52 9.66 -5.05
CA CYS A 242 15.85 9.12 -6.24
C CYS A 242 15.37 10.23 -7.21
N GLY A 243 15.70 11.50 -6.92
CA GLY A 243 15.27 12.65 -7.71
C GLY A 243 13.76 12.92 -7.62
N LEU A 244 13.17 12.71 -6.44
CA LEU A 244 11.82 13.07 -6.05
C LEU A 244 11.89 14.12 -4.93
N HIS A 245 10.79 14.79 -4.65
CA HIS A 245 10.65 15.70 -3.51
C HIS A 245 9.71 15.11 -2.47
N GLY A 246 10.02 15.30 -1.18
CA GLY A 246 9.21 14.84 -0.07
C GLY A 246 8.59 16.01 0.71
N GLU A 247 7.29 15.98 0.94
CA GLU A 247 6.51 16.94 1.70
C GLU A 247 5.71 16.22 2.79
N LEU A 248 5.78 16.69 4.05
CA LEU A 248 4.94 16.22 5.12
C LEU A 248 3.56 16.86 4.97
N VAL A 249 2.53 16.04 4.74
CA VAL A 249 1.16 16.53 4.54
C VAL A 249 0.41 16.68 5.85
N ALA A 250 0.53 15.68 6.72
CA ALA A 250 -0.10 15.66 8.02
C ALA A 250 0.60 14.66 8.95
N GLU A 251 0.50 14.91 10.25
CA GLU A 251 0.89 13.96 11.30
C GLU A 251 -0.37 13.47 12.00
N GLY A 252 -0.40 12.20 12.39
CA GLY A 252 -1.45 11.60 13.17
C GLY A 252 -1.15 11.63 14.67
N GLU A 253 -1.95 10.91 15.46
CA GLU A 253 -1.88 10.95 16.93
C GLU A 253 -0.79 10.01 17.50
N HIS A 254 -0.34 9.01 16.73
CA HIS A 254 0.54 7.93 17.21
C HIS A 254 1.82 7.81 16.37
N TYR A 255 2.55 8.94 16.19
CA TYR A 255 3.80 8.97 15.40
C TYR A 255 3.64 8.55 13.94
N ASP A 256 2.40 8.40 13.48
CA ASP A 256 2.04 8.17 12.10
C ASP A 256 1.98 9.49 11.32
N TYR A 257 2.24 9.41 10.04
CA TYR A 257 2.22 10.59 9.16
C TYR A 257 1.81 10.21 7.74
N LEU A 258 1.30 11.21 7.01
CA LEU A 258 1.08 11.16 5.58
C LEU A 258 2.12 12.02 4.87
N ALA A 259 2.84 11.45 3.93
CA ALA A 259 3.76 12.15 3.05
C ALA A 259 3.23 12.21 1.62
N ARG A 260 3.61 13.29 0.93
CA ARG A 260 3.47 13.48 -0.50
C ARG A 260 4.85 13.47 -1.13
N ILE A 261 5.06 12.60 -2.11
CA ILE A 261 6.32 12.45 -2.84
C ILE A 261 6.03 12.72 -4.32
N PHE A 262 6.82 13.60 -4.97
CA PHE A 262 6.54 14.09 -6.34
C PHE A 262 7.79 14.53 -7.11
#